data_11d243a913193149352643f8006e7330
#
_entry.id   11d243a913193149352643f8006e7330
#
_cell.length_a   1.000
_cell.length_b   1.000
_cell.length_c   1.000
_cell.angle_alpha   90.00
_cell.angle_beta   90.00
_cell.angle_gamma   90.00
#
_symmetry.space_group_name_H-M   'P 1'
#
loop_
_entity.id
_entity.type
_entity.pdbx_description
1 polymer ?
#
loop_
_entity_poly.entity_id
_entity_poly.type
_entity_poly.pdbx_seq_one_letter_code
_entity_poly.pdbx_strand_id
1 'polypeptide(L)'
;MKRISLTQYLVEEQRQHHSIPAELRLLIEVVGRACKTISHSVGKGALGEVLGALESENVQGEVQKKLDVISNEILLEANEWGGHLAAMASEEMEDIHPIPNRYPKGEYLLVFDPLDGSSNIDVNVSIGTIFSVLKAPEGMTEPTEQDFLQPGAKQVAAGYALYGPQTLLVLTTGNGVNCFTLDREMGSWVLTQRNMQIPAKTKEFAINSSNQRHWHAPVQRYIGELLAGTTGPRGTDFNMRWIASMVADVHRILNRGGIFMYPADLKDPSKPGRLRLMYEANPMSFIVEQAGGMATDGKRRILDIQPEKLHQRVPVFLGSRDEVALVTSYHQESV
;
A
#
# COMPACT_ATOMS: atom_id res chain seq x y z
N MET A 1 -6.12 30.00 -4.21
CA MET A 1 -6.24 28.93 -3.23
C MET A 1 -4.96 28.88 -2.39
N LYS A 2 -5.05 28.84 -1.04
CA LYS A 2 -3.86 28.76 -0.18
C LYS A 2 -3.17 27.42 -0.42
N ARG A 3 -1.90 27.43 -0.81
CA ARG A 3 -1.09 26.21 -0.98
C ARG A 3 -0.65 25.71 0.40
N ILE A 4 -1.14 24.56 0.83
CA ILE A 4 -0.77 23.93 2.09
C ILE A 4 0.23 22.83 1.78
N SER A 5 1.46 22.97 2.30
CA SER A 5 2.49 21.93 2.17
C SER A 5 2.22 20.75 3.10
N LEU A 6 2.85 19.59 2.82
CA LEU A 6 2.83 18.44 3.72
C LEU A 6 3.28 18.82 5.13
N THR A 7 4.38 19.57 5.23
CA THR A 7 4.90 20.05 6.52
C THR A 7 3.86 20.89 7.27
N GLN A 8 3.22 21.86 6.58
CA GLN A 8 2.18 22.70 7.21
C GLN A 8 1.00 21.82 7.65
N TYR A 9 0.53 20.91 6.80
CA TYR A 9 -0.56 19.99 7.14
C TYR A 9 -0.24 19.17 8.40
N LEU A 10 0.94 18.53 8.46
CA LEU A 10 1.33 17.70 9.59
C LEU A 10 1.50 18.51 10.89
N VAL A 11 1.98 19.75 10.82
CA VAL A 11 2.05 20.66 11.98
C VAL A 11 0.65 21.07 12.45
N GLU A 12 -0.27 21.33 11.53
CA GLU A 12 -1.66 21.65 11.86
C GLU A 12 -2.36 20.45 12.53
N GLU A 13 -2.20 19.24 11.98
CA GLU A 13 -2.73 18.00 12.57
C GLU A 13 -2.16 17.73 13.97
N GLN A 14 -0.86 17.91 14.16
CA GLN A 14 -0.22 17.77 15.47
C GLN A 14 -0.83 18.71 16.51
N ARG A 15 -1.13 19.94 16.12
CA ARG A 15 -1.72 20.96 17.02
C ARG A 15 -3.19 20.71 17.32
N GLN A 16 -3.96 20.22 16.35
CA GLN A 16 -5.40 20.05 16.47
C GLN A 16 -5.80 18.77 17.18
N HIS A 17 -5.10 17.69 16.90
CA HIS A 17 -5.50 16.36 17.36
C HIS A 17 -4.56 15.75 18.40
N HIS A 18 -3.39 16.32 18.64
CA HIS A 18 -2.32 15.78 19.51
C HIS A 18 -1.96 14.31 19.24
N SER A 19 -2.44 13.77 18.10
CA SER A 19 -2.29 12.35 17.72
C SER A 19 -1.00 12.06 16.96
N ILE A 20 -0.29 13.10 16.50
CA ILE A 20 0.95 12.98 15.73
C ILE A 20 2.09 13.60 16.56
N PRO A 21 2.92 12.78 17.25
CA PRO A 21 4.14 13.26 17.88
C PRO A 21 5.12 13.87 16.86
N ALA A 22 6.02 14.72 17.33
CA ALA A 22 7.00 15.40 16.48
C ALA A 22 7.87 14.41 15.69
N GLU A 23 8.26 13.31 16.34
CA GLU A 23 9.09 12.26 15.75
C GLU A 23 8.35 11.56 14.60
N LEU A 24 7.06 11.23 14.76
CA LEU A 24 6.26 10.64 13.69
C LEU A 24 6.09 11.61 12.52
N ARG A 25 5.84 12.90 12.81
CA ARG A 25 5.76 13.94 11.80
C ARG A 25 7.04 14.03 10.99
N LEU A 26 8.21 14.07 11.65
CA LEU A 26 9.52 14.14 11.01
C LEU A 26 9.80 12.89 10.18
N LEU A 27 9.46 11.71 10.67
CA LEU A 27 9.59 10.45 9.93
C LEU A 27 8.77 10.49 8.63
N ILE A 28 7.50 10.90 8.68
CA ILE A 28 6.64 11.02 7.50
C ILE A 28 7.26 12.00 6.48
N GLU A 29 7.84 13.10 6.93
CA GLU A 29 8.52 14.06 6.04
C GLU A 29 9.76 13.46 5.38
N VAL A 30 10.52 12.60 6.10
CA VAL A 30 11.67 11.88 5.53
C VAL A 30 11.23 10.88 4.47
N VAL A 31 10.21 10.07 4.75
CA VAL A 31 9.62 9.14 3.76
C VAL A 31 9.14 9.92 2.53
N GLY A 32 8.43 11.02 2.73
CA GLY A 32 7.99 11.89 1.63
C GLY A 32 9.15 12.45 0.79
N ARG A 33 10.31 12.73 1.39
CA ARG A 33 11.53 13.13 0.65
C ARG A 33 12.12 11.99 -0.15
N ALA A 34 12.20 10.79 0.42
CA ALA A 34 12.65 9.58 -0.28
C ALA A 34 11.77 9.33 -1.52
N CYS A 35 10.44 9.43 -1.39
CA CYS A 35 9.52 9.30 -2.51
C CYS A 35 9.75 10.35 -3.63
N LYS A 36 10.19 11.57 -3.30
CA LYS A 36 10.58 12.55 -4.34
C LYS A 36 11.80 12.09 -5.13
N THR A 37 12.79 11.55 -4.44
CA THR A 37 14.01 11.02 -5.08
C THR A 37 13.67 9.83 -5.98
N ILE A 38 12.83 8.91 -5.50
CA ILE A 38 12.34 7.78 -6.32
C ILE A 38 11.56 8.30 -7.53
N SER A 39 10.64 9.27 -7.35
CA SER A 39 9.89 9.89 -8.46
C SER A 39 10.81 10.49 -9.52
N HIS A 40 11.92 11.08 -9.11
CA HIS A 40 12.91 11.62 -10.05
C HIS A 40 13.58 10.49 -10.84
N SER A 41 13.98 9.40 -10.18
CA SER A 41 14.58 8.24 -10.84
C SER A 41 13.61 7.56 -11.81
N VAL A 42 12.37 7.34 -11.39
CA VAL A 42 11.28 6.80 -12.24
C VAL A 42 11.06 7.69 -13.47
N GLY A 43 11.02 9.01 -13.28
CA GLY A 43 10.79 9.96 -14.37
C GLY A 43 11.93 10.03 -15.40
N LYS A 44 13.14 9.60 -15.05
CA LYS A 44 14.27 9.50 -16.00
C LYS A 44 14.17 8.28 -16.90
N GLY A 45 13.58 7.18 -16.42
CA GLY A 45 13.43 5.95 -17.20
C GLY A 45 14.77 5.52 -17.84
N ALA A 46 14.74 5.25 -19.14
CA ALA A 46 15.93 4.84 -19.90
C ALA A 46 17.08 5.86 -19.86
N LEU A 47 16.78 7.15 -19.73
CA LEU A 47 17.82 8.20 -19.65
C LEU A 47 18.63 8.13 -18.32
N GLY A 48 18.07 7.50 -17.30
CA GLY A 48 18.75 7.29 -16.02
C GLY A 48 19.40 5.92 -15.87
N GLU A 49 19.34 5.09 -16.91
CA GLU A 49 19.82 3.69 -16.92
C GLU A 49 19.16 2.82 -15.81
N VAL A 50 17.96 3.23 -15.35
CA VAL A 50 17.24 2.60 -14.23
C VAL A 50 16.28 1.50 -14.68
N LEU A 51 16.10 1.30 -15.99
CA LEU A 51 15.23 0.25 -16.55
C LEU A 51 15.97 -1.09 -16.70
N GLY A 52 15.19 -2.16 -16.81
CA GLY A 52 15.66 -3.51 -17.05
C GLY A 52 15.74 -4.37 -15.79
N ALA A 53 15.79 -5.68 -16.02
CA ALA A 53 15.95 -6.68 -14.97
C ALA A 53 17.44 -6.81 -14.58
N LEU A 54 17.67 -7.17 -13.33
CA LEU A 54 18.95 -7.68 -12.86
C LEU A 54 19.01 -9.20 -13.10
N GLU A 55 20.21 -9.77 -13.11
CA GLU A 55 20.39 -11.24 -13.13
C GLU A 55 20.14 -11.89 -11.75
N SER A 56 19.57 -11.10 -10.80
CA SER A 56 19.24 -11.52 -9.44
C SER A 56 17.74 -11.66 -9.26
N GLU A 57 17.35 -12.61 -8.42
CA GLU A 57 16.01 -12.73 -7.89
C GLU A 57 15.98 -12.17 -6.46
N ASN A 58 14.85 -11.60 -6.05
CA ASN A 58 14.64 -11.21 -4.66
C ASN A 58 14.43 -12.48 -3.80
N VAL A 59 14.37 -12.29 -2.49
CA VAL A 59 14.15 -13.36 -1.49
C VAL A 59 12.86 -14.17 -1.71
N GLN A 60 12.01 -13.72 -2.60
CA GLN A 60 10.72 -14.32 -2.93
C GLN A 60 10.74 -15.06 -4.28
N GLY A 61 11.90 -15.12 -4.96
CA GLY A 61 12.06 -15.74 -6.27
C GLY A 61 11.46 -14.93 -7.42
N GLU A 62 11.33 -13.60 -7.24
CA GLU A 62 10.89 -12.67 -8.27
C GLU A 62 12.11 -11.97 -8.88
N VAL A 63 12.14 -11.83 -10.21
CA VAL A 63 13.24 -11.15 -10.92
C VAL A 63 13.25 -9.68 -10.51
N GLN A 64 14.30 -9.24 -9.83
CA GLN A 64 14.46 -7.85 -9.43
C GLN A 64 14.70 -6.94 -10.62
N LYS A 65 14.05 -5.78 -10.59
CA LYS A 65 14.35 -4.68 -11.50
C LYS A 65 15.38 -3.75 -10.86
N LYS A 66 16.19 -3.10 -11.68
CA LYS A 66 17.16 -2.10 -11.17
C LYS A 66 16.49 -1.03 -10.32
N LEU A 67 15.29 -0.63 -10.70
CA LEU A 67 14.54 0.41 -10.00
C LEU A 67 14.01 -0.05 -8.63
N ASP A 68 13.71 -1.35 -8.44
CA ASP A 68 13.35 -1.90 -7.14
C ASP A 68 14.52 -1.73 -6.15
N VAL A 69 15.73 -2.12 -6.57
CA VAL A 69 16.94 -1.99 -5.74
C VAL A 69 17.25 -0.53 -5.43
N ILE A 70 17.21 0.34 -6.44
CA ILE A 70 17.46 1.78 -6.26
C ILE A 70 16.44 2.39 -5.28
N SER A 71 15.15 2.04 -5.41
CA SER A 71 14.09 2.55 -4.55
C SER A 71 14.25 2.06 -3.11
N ASN A 72 14.65 0.80 -2.94
CA ASN A 72 14.96 0.22 -1.64
C ASN A 72 16.12 0.95 -0.95
N GLU A 73 17.24 1.14 -1.64
CA GLU A 73 18.41 1.86 -1.13
C GLU A 73 18.05 3.30 -0.75
N ILE A 74 17.33 4.02 -1.59
CA ILE A 74 16.88 5.40 -1.31
C ILE A 74 16.06 5.46 0.00
N LEU A 75 15.15 4.52 0.22
CA LEU A 75 14.35 4.49 1.45
C LEU A 75 15.18 4.17 2.67
N LEU A 76 16.10 3.19 2.59
CA LEU A 76 17.00 2.84 3.69
C LEU A 76 17.91 4.02 4.06
N GLU A 77 18.66 4.54 3.10
CA GLU A 77 19.62 5.62 3.31
C GLU A 77 18.96 6.91 3.83
N ALA A 78 17.76 7.24 3.33
CA ALA A 78 17.06 8.44 3.79
C ALA A 78 16.62 8.36 5.24
N ASN A 79 16.29 7.16 5.73
CA ASN A 79 15.61 6.97 7.02
C ASN A 79 16.52 6.49 8.15
N GLU A 80 17.71 5.93 7.87
CA GLU A 80 18.55 5.32 8.91
C GLU A 80 19.20 6.33 9.89
N TRP A 81 19.45 7.58 9.47
CA TRP A 81 20.21 8.57 10.26
C TRP A 81 19.35 9.54 11.07
N GLY A 82 18.03 9.56 10.84
CA GLY A 82 17.13 10.59 11.38
C GLY A 82 16.79 10.48 12.87
N GLY A 83 17.11 9.34 13.51
CA GLY A 83 16.81 9.11 14.93
C GLY A 83 15.35 8.84 15.26
N HIS A 84 14.50 8.56 14.26
CA HIS A 84 13.07 8.30 14.46
C HIS A 84 12.74 6.81 14.47
N LEU A 85 13.60 5.98 13.87
CA LEU A 85 13.41 4.55 13.69
C LEU A 85 14.28 3.71 14.60
N ALA A 86 13.79 2.56 14.99
CA ALA A 86 14.57 1.47 15.56
C ALA A 86 15.05 0.49 14.49
N ALA A 87 14.18 0.20 13.51
CA ALA A 87 14.48 -0.68 12.40
C ALA A 87 13.52 -0.42 11.22
N MET A 88 13.86 -1.01 10.07
CA MET A 88 13.06 -1.01 8.86
C MET A 88 12.84 -2.45 8.36
N ALA A 89 11.73 -2.69 7.66
CA ALA A 89 11.46 -3.92 6.94
C ALA A 89 11.00 -3.60 5.52
N SER A 90 11.62 -4.23 4.56
CA SER A 90 11.34 -4.05 3.13
C SER A 90 10.90 -5.35 2.49
N GLU A 91 10.02 -5.27 1.50
CA GLU A 91 9.63 -6.41 0.67
C GLU A 91 10.83 -7.03 -0.05
N GLU A 92 11.83 -6.21 -0.42
CA GLU A 92 13.03 -6.62 -1.17
C GLU A 92 14.13 -7.24 -0.31
N MET A 93 13.97 -7.27 1.02
CA MET A 93 14.97 -7.78 1.95
C MET A 93 14.44 -9.00 2.71
N GLU A 94 15.30 -10.01 2.90
CA GLU A 94 14.93 -11.21 3.68
C GLU A 94 14.72 -10.88 5.15
N ASP A 95 15.66 -10.13 5.72
CA ASP A 95 15.71 -9.77 7.12
C ASP A 95 15.34 -8.29 7.32
N ILE A 96 15.02 -7.95 8.56
CA ILE A 96 14.87 -6.55 8.97
C ILE A 96 16.20 -5.80 8.83
N HIS A 97 16.15 -4.49 8.68
CA HIS A 97 17.29 -3.58 8.70
C HIS A 97 17.31 -2.79 10.02
N PRO A 98 18.05 -3.25 11.04
CA PRO A 98 18.23 -2.49 12.27
C PRO A 98 18.97 -1.17 11.98
N ILE A 99 18.59 -0.10 12.67
CA ILE A 99 19.32 1.16 12.54
C ILE A 99 20.77 0.97 13.01
N PRO A 100 21.78 1.32 12.17
CA PRO A 100 23.18 1.18 12.52
C PRO A 100 23.53 1.89 13.83
N ASN A 101 24.37 1.27 14.67
CA ASN A 101 24.73 1.79 16.01
C ASN A 101 25.41 3.17 16.00
N ARG A 102 25.89 3.62 14.84
CA ARG A 102 26.44 4.98 14.66
C ARG A 102 25.38 6.08 14.68
N TYR A 103 24.10 5.70 14.55
CA TYR A 103 22.96 6.61 14.53
C TYR A 103 22.08 6.43 15.77
N PRO A 104 21.39 7.48 16.23
CA PRO A 104 20.41 7.34 17.30
C PRO A 104 19.24 6.47 16.85
N LYS A 105 18.74 5.62 17.76
CA LYS A 105 17.53 4.80 17.54
C LYS A 105 16.31 5.56 18.05
N GLY A 106 15.18 5.41 17.37
CA GLY A 106 13.89 6.00 17.71
C GLY A 106 12.83 4.96 18.10
N GLU A 107 11.60 5.42 18.23
CA GLU A 107 10.46 4.64 18.77
C GLU A 107 9.58 4.01 17.67
N TYR A 108 9.96 4.12 16.39
CA TYR A 108 9.14 3.63 15.29
C TYR A 108 9.83 2.53 14.51
N LEU A 109 8.99 1.72 13.85
CA LEU A 109 9.37 0.73 12.86
C LEU A 109 8.74 1.15 11.52
N LEU A 110 9.53 1.17 10.45
CA LEU A 110 9.06 1.49 9.10
C LEU A 110 8.97 0.20 8.29
N VAL A 111 7.80 -0.02 7.69
CA VAL A 111 7.52 -1.15 6.80
C VAL A 111 7.20 -0.59 5.42
N PHE A 112 7.82 -1.12 4.36
CA PHE A 112 7.56 -0.61 3.01
C PHE A 112 7.74 -1.67 1.91
N ASP A 113 6.95 -1.50 0.86
CA ASP A 113 7.21 -2.00 -0.49
C ASP A 113 7.84 -0.83 -1.26
N PRO A 114 9.12 -0.92 -1.63
CA PRO A 114 9.81 0.19 -2.27
C PRO A 114 9.23 0.53 -3.64
N LEU A 115 8.69 -0.45 -4.38
CA LEU A 115 8.15 -0.21 -5.71
C LEU A 115 7.07 -1.21 -6.14
N ASP A 116 5.84 -1.00 -5.67
CA ASP A 116 4.66 -1.76 -6.10
C ASP A 116 4.42 -1.63 -7.60
N GLY A 117 4.12 -2.76 -8.23
CA GLY A 117 3.83 -2.83 -9.65
C GLY A 117 5.07 -2.94 -10.54
N SER A 118 6.17 -3.53 -10.06
CA SER A 118 7.47 -3.66 -10.76
C SER A 118 7.36 -4.22 -12.18
N SER A 119 6.38 -5.07 -12.48
CA SER A 119 6.11 -5.57 -13.82
C SER A 119 5.74 -4.47 -14.82
N ASN A 120 5.32 -3.30 -14.35
CA ASN A 120 4.91 -2.15 -15.15
C ASN A 120 6.04 -1.15 -15.45
N ILE A 121 7.22 -1.33 -14.85
CA ILE A 121 8.36 -0.39 -14.99
C ILE A 121 8.74 -0.21 -16.45
N ASP A 122 9.00 -1.31 -17.16
CA ASP A 122 9.54 -1.28 -18.51
C ASP A 122 8.51 -0.90 -19.58
N VAL A 123 7.22 -0.84 -19.21
CA VAL A 123 6.11 -0.52 -20.13
C VAL A 123 5.46 0.83 -19.81
N ASN A 124 6.09 1.62 -18.95
CA ASN A 124 5.69 2.99 -18.60
C ASN A 124 4.26 3.12 -18.05
N VAL A 125 3.82 2.16 -17.23
CA VAL A 125 2.56 2.23 -16.50
C VAL A 125 2.84 2.66 -15.06
N SER A 126 1.86 3.30 -14.42
CA SER A 126 1.99 3.82 -13.05
C SER A 126 2.41 2.75 -12.05
N ILE A 127 3.37 3.09 -11.23
CA ILE A 127 3.95 2.30 -10.14
C ILE A 127 4.01 3.16 -8.87
N GLY A 128 4.39 2.59 -7.73
CA GLY A 128 4.47 3.42 -6.52
C GLY A 128 5.19 2.76 -5.37
N THR A 129 5.38 3.53 -4.31
CA THR A 129 5.94 3.08 -3.03
C THR A 129 4.81 2.98 -2.01
N ILE A 130 4.73 1.88 -1.27
CA ILE A 130 3.76 1.71 -0.18
C ILE A 130 4.54 1.71 1.14
N PHE A 131 4.03 2.39 2.16
CA PHE A 131 4.67 2.39 3.48
C PHE A 131 3.66 2.39 4.61
N SER A 132 4.08 1.88 5.76
CA SER A 132 3.39 2.05 7.03
C SER A 132 4.37 2.18 8.18
N VAL A 133 3.89 2.79 9.26
CA VAL A 133 4.65 3.02 10.47
C VAL A 133 3.97 2.30 11.63
N LEU A 134 4.76 1.51 12.34
CA LEU A 134 4.36 0.87 13.60
C LEU A 134 5.12 1.52 14.75
N LYS A 135 4.58 1.43 15.95
CA LYS A 135 5.33 1.81 17.16
C LYS A 135 6.18 0.62 17.60
N ALA A 136 7.44 0.87 17.92
CA ALA A 136 8.30 -0.15 18.50
C ALA A 136 7.77 -0.57 19.88
N PRO A 137 7.85 -1.86 20.26
CA PRO A 137 7.45 -2.31 21.59
C PRO A 137 8.22 -1.59 22.70
N GLU A 138 7.52 -1.31 23.81
CA GLU A 138 8.15 -0.68 24.99
C GLU A 138 9.26 -1.58 25.56
N GLY A 139 10.42 -0.95 25.86
CA GLY A 139 11.56 -1.66 26.43
C GLY A 139 12.38 -2.48 25.43
N MET A 140 12.08 -2.37 24.14
CA MET A 140 12.90 -3.00 23.10
C MET A 140 14.33 -2.44 23.12
N THR A 141 15.31 -3.33 23.23
CA THR A 141 16.73 -2.97 23.21
C THR A 141 17.36 -3.19 21.84
N GLU A 142 17.13 -4.35 21.25
CA GLU A 142 17.55 -4.69 19.88
C GLU A 142 16.31 -5.17 19.09
N PRO A 143 16.07 -4.59 17.91
CA PRO A 143 14.93 -4.96 17.09
C PRO A 143 15.08 -6.36 16.50
N THR A 144 13.98 -7.10 16.46
CA THR A 144 13.85 -8.42 15.85
C THR A 144 12.68 -8.46 14.89
N GLU A 145 12.57 -9.49 14.05
CA GLU A 145 11.40 -9.70 13.19
C GLU A 145 10.10 -9.69 14.00
N GLN A 146 10.10 -10.29 15.20
CA GLN A 146 8.93 -10.39 16.05
C GLN A 146 8.33 -9.01 16.42
N ASP A 147 9.14 -7.98 16.52
CA ASP A 147 8.69 -6.63 16.86
C ASP A 147 7.83 -5.99 15.74
N PHE A 148 8.04 -6.44 14.50
CA PHE A 148 7.24 -6.04 13.34
C PHE A 148 5.92 -6.81 13.22
N LEU A 149 5.82 -8.02 13.77
CA LEU A 149 4.65 -8.89 13.62
C LEU A 149 3.45 -8.38 14.43
N GLN A 150 2.99 -7.17 14.12
CA GLN A 150 1.85 -6.51 14.73
C GLN A 150 0.66 -6.50 13.77
N PRO A 151 -0.59 -6.68 14.26
CA PRO A 151 -1.78 -6.54 13.44
C PRO A 151 -1.84 -5.17 12.77
N GLY A 152 -2.40 -5.11 11.55
CA GLY A 152 -2.52 -3.86 10.78
C GLY A 152 -3.26 -2.73 11.51
N ALA A 153 -4.14 -3.06 12.46
CA ALA A 153 -4.81 -2.10 13.34
C ALA A 153 -3.86 -1.33 14.28
N LYS A 154 -2.60 -1.76 14.42
CA LYS A 154 -1.57 -1.09 15.22
C LYS A 154 -0.76 -0.05 14.44
N GLN A 155 -0.98 0.08 13.14
CA GLN A 155 -0.36 1.12 12.34
C GLN A 155 -0.71 2.51 12.87
N VAL A 156 0.29 3.37 13.04
CA VAL A 156 0.11 4.77 13.47
C VAL A 156 0.08 5.73 12.29
N ALA A 157 0.59 5.31 11.16
CA ALA A 157 0.48 5.98 9.86
C ALA A 157 0.62 4.97 8.73
N ALA A 158 -0.02 5.24 7.61
CA ALA A 158 0.20 4.54 6.35
C ALA A 158 0.03 5.48 5.17
N GLY A 159 0.71 5.18 4.09
CA GLY A 159 0.63 5.96 2.87
C GLY A 159 1.18 5.23 1.67
N TYR A 160 0.99 5.83 0.53
CA TYR A 160 1.67 5.43 -0.70
C TYR A 160 2.02 6.65 -1.55
N ALA A 161 3.13 6.55 -2.26
CA ALA A 161 3.41 7.44 -3.36
C ALA A 161 3.02 6.76 -4.68
N LEU A 162 2.39 7.51 -5.59
CA LEU A 162 2.03 7.05 -6.93
C LEU A 162 2.85 7.82 -7.96
N TYR A 163 3.64 7.11 -8.73
CA TYR A 163 4.48 7.63 -9.81
C TYR A 163 3.78 7.40 -11.14
N GLY A 164 2.99 8.37 -11.58
CA GLY A 164 2.19 8.33 -12.78
C GLY A 164 2.26 9.67 -13.55
N PRO A 165 1.20 10.04 -14.29
CA PRO A 165 1.12 11.36 -14.95
C PRO A 165 1.35 12.52 -13.98
N GLN A 166 0.87 12.37 -12.75
CA GLN A 166 1.25 13.19 -11.61
C GLN A 166 1.96 12.31 -10.58
N THR A 167 2.85 12.91 -9.79
CA THR A 167 3.39 12.23 -8.60
C THR A 167 2.55 12.63 -7.40
N LEU A 168 1.91 11.64 -6.79
CA LEU A 168 1.00 11.84 -5.67
C LEU A 168 1.54 11.16 -4.41
N LEU A 169 1.22 11.70 -3.25
CA LEU A 169 1.40 11.08 -1.94
C LEU A 169 0.06 11.03 -1.25
N VAL A 170 -0.44 9.84 -0.97
CA VAL A 170 -1.65 9.62 -0.17
C VAL A 170 -1.24 9.19 1.22
N LEU A 171 -1.83 9.80 2.23
CA LEU A 171 -1.44 9.63 3.62
C LEU A 171 -2.65 9.56 4.54
N THR A 172 -2.58 8.65 5.52
CA THR A 172 -3.43 8.65 6.71
C THR A 172 -2.57 8.53 7.98
N THR A 173 -2.99 9.22 9.01
CA THR A 173 -2.47 9.13 10.38
C THR A 173 -3.57 8.71 11.35
N GLY A 174 -4.60 8.02 10.83
CA GLY A 174 -5.76 7.57 11.59
C GLY A 174 -6.92 8.58 11.67
N ASN A 175 -6.81 9.73 10.98
CA ASN A 175 -7.82 10.79 10.96
C ASN A 175 -8.24 11.14 9.51
N GLY A 176 -8.73 10.14 8.78
CA GLY A 176 -9.09 10.30 7.37
C GLY A 176 -7.89 10.19 6.43
N VAL A 177 -8.13 10.40 5.15
CA VAL A 177 -7.14 10.22 4.07
C VAL A 177 -6.97 11.50 3.30
N ASN A 178 -5.73 11.92 3.09
CA ASN A 178 -5.41 13.14 2.37
C ASN A 178 -4.43 12.85 1.22
N CYS A 179 -4.57 13.58 0.12
CA CYS A 179 -3.71 13.45 -1.04
C CYS A 179 -2.94 14.74 -1.30
N PHE A 180 -1.65 14.58 -1.56
CA PHE A 180 -0.71 15.65 -1.90
C PHE A 180 -0.16 15.40 -3.29
N THR A 181 -0.03 16.45 -4.08
CA THR A 181 0.62 16.40 -5.39
C THR A 181 2.02 17.00 -5.28
N LEU A 182 2.99 16.38 -5.91
CA LEU A 182 4.35 16.91 -5.98
C LEU A 182 4.38 18.09 -6.98
N ASP A 183 4.61 19.27 -6.45
CA ASP A 183 5.04 20.42 -7.25
C ASP A 183 6.53 20.22 -7.58
N ARG A 184 6.82 19.80 -8.79
CA ARG A 184 8.19 19.44 -9.22
C ARG A 184 9.11 20.64 -9.32
N GLU A 185 8.57 21.84 -9.57
CA GLU A 185 9.35 23.07 -9.67
C GLU A 185 9.83 23.51 -8.27
N MET A 186 8.94 23.47 -7.30
CA MET A 186 9.24 23.85 -5.92
C MET A 186 9.77 22.69 -5.07
N GLY A 187 9.72 21.45 -5.57
CA GLY A 187 10.07 20.26 -4.82
C GLY A 187 9.20 20.03 -3.57
N SER A 188 7.95 20.49 -3.58
CA SER A 188 7.07 20.49 -2.42
C SER A 188 5.86 19.60 -2.64
N TRP A 189 5.48 18.82 -1.62
CA TRP A 189 4.19 18.15 -1.56
C TRP A 189 3.12 19.18 -1.19
N VAL A 190 2.15 19.37 -2.08
CA VAL A 190 1.03 20.33 -1.90
C VAL A 190 -0.26 19.56 -1.73
N LEU A 191 -1.01 19.86 -0.67
CA LEU A 191 -2.30 19.25 -0.39
C LEU A 191 -3.30 19.60 -1.49
N THR A 192 -3.80 18.60 -2.19
CA THR A 192 -4.74 18.75 -3.31
C THR A 192 -6.12 18.17 -3.04
N GLN A 193 -6.21 17.13 -2.19
CA GLN A 193 -7.49 16.59 -1.76
C GLN A 193 -7.46 16.31 -0.26
N ARG A 194 -8.51 16.78 0.43
CA ARG A 194 -8.72 16.54 1.86
C ARG A 194 -9.79 15.49 2.07
N ASN A 195 -9.60 14.67 3.09
CA ASN A 195 -10.61 13.73 3.60
C ASN A 195 -11.28 12.93 2.48
N MET A 196 -10.46 12.25 1.67
CA MET A 196 -10.93 11.39 0.57
C MET A 196 -11.90 10.35 1.10
N GLN A 197 -13.01 10.14 0.37
CA GLN A 197 -14.05 9.18 0.76
C GLN A 197 -14.34 8.22 -0.37
N ILE A 198 -14.40 6.92 -0.06
CA ILE A 198 -14.81 5.88 -0.99
C ILE A 198 -16.34 5.76 -0.95
N PRO A 199 -17.05 5.91 -2.08
CA PRO A 199 -18.47 5.64 -2.13
C PRO A 199 -18.80 4.21 -1.68
N ALA A 200 -19.84 4.02 -0.85
CA ALA A 200 -20.24 2.70 -0.37
C ALA A 200 -20.63 1.77 -1.51
N LYS A 201 -21.29 2.32 -2.56
CA LYS A 201 -21.72 1.61 -3.77
C LYS A 201 -20.83 1.96 -4.94
N THR A 202 -20.62 1.01 -5.83
CA THR A 202 -19.82 1.21 -7.05
C THR A 202 -20.38 0.39 -8.23
N LYS A 203 -19.85 0.69 -9.43
CA LYS A 203 -20.02 -0.09 -10.65
C LYS A 203 -18.68 -0.44 -11.30
N GLU A 204 -17.62 -0.42 -10.54
CA GLU A 204 -16.28 -0.76 -11.03
C GLU A 204 -15.66 -1.86 -10.18
N PHE A 205 -14.93 -2.77 -10.84
CA PHE A 205 -14.17 -3.81 -10.18
C PHE A 205 -12.82 -4.02 -10.87
N ALA A 206 -11.84 -4.48 -10.12
CA ALA A 206 -10.50 -4.81 -10.58
C ALA A 206 -10.12 -6.21 -10.11
N ILE A 207 -9.82 -7.09 -11.06
CA ILE A 207 -9.32 -8.44 -10.81
C ILE A 207 -8.56 -8.93 -12.05
N ASN A 208 -7.54 -9.75 -11.86
CA ASN A 208 -6.89 -10.43 -12.98
C ASN A 208 -7.77 -11.57 -13.50
N SER A 209 -8.59 -11.29 -14.51
CA SER A 209 -9.53 -12.25 -15.09
C SER A 209 -8.88 -13.47 -15.76
N SER A 210 -7.58 -13.42 -16.06
CA SER A 210 -6.84 -14.57 -16.60
C SER A 210 -6.79 -15.77 -15.64
N ASN A 211 -7.02 -15.54 -14.34
CA ASN A 211 -7.07 -16.55 -13.30
C ASN A 211 -8.47 -17.13 -13.05
N GLN A 212 -9.49 -16.75 -13.83
CA GLN A 212 -10.90 -17.14 -13.61
C GLN A 212 -11.09 -18.65 -13.41
N ARG A 213 -10.41 -19.49 -14.19
CA ARG A 213 -10.49 -20.96 -14.09
C ARG A 213 -9.94 -21.53 -12.78
N HIS A 214 -9.21 -20.74 -12.02
CA HIS A 214 -8.60 -21.14 -10.76
C HIS A 214 -9.25 -20.56 -9.52
N TRP A 215 -10.22 -19.65 -9.67
CA TRP A 215 -10.87 -19.04 -8.53
C TRP A 215 -11.74 -20.03 -7.76
N HIS A 216 -11.83 -19.85 -6.46
CA HIS A 216 -12.79 -20.54 -5.62
C HIS A 216 -14.24 -20.11 -5.95
N ALA A 217 -15.20 -20.98 -5.64
CA ALA A 217 -16.62 -20.77 -5.98
C ALA A 217 -17.19 -19.39 -5.56
N PRO A 218 -16.91 -18.84 -4.37
CA PRO A 218 -17.40 -17.51 -3.99
C PRO A 218 -16.97 -16.41 -4.95
N VAL A 219 -15.71 -16.43 -5.40
CA VAL A 219 -15.18 -15.44 -6.35
C VAL A 219 -15.79 -15.64 -7.73
N GLN A 220 -15.92 -16.90 -8.20
CA GLN A 220 -16.55 -17.20 -9.47
C GLN A 220 -18.00 -16.72 -9.49
N ARG A 221 -18.77 -16.97 -8.42
CA ARG A 221 -20.14 -16.49 -8.26
C ARG A 221 -20.20 -14.96 -8.32
N TYR A 222 -19.39 -14.29 -7.48
CA TYR A 222 -19.39 -12.83 -7.41
C TYR A 222 -19.07 -12.19 -8.76
N ILE A 223 -18.00 -12.61 -9.42
CA ILE A 223 -17.63 -12.06 -10.74
C ILE A 223 -18.67 -12.42 -11.81
N GLY A 224 -19.21 -13.63 -11.80
CA GLY A 224 -20.27 -14.03 -12.70
C GLY A 224 -21.51 -13.11 -12.61
N GLU A 225 -21.89 -12.71 -11.40
CA GLU A 225 -23.00 -11.78 -11.16
C GLU A 225 -22.68 -10.36 -11.70
N LEU A 226 -21.44 -9.88 -11.54
CA LEU A 226 -21.01 -8.58 -12.09
C LEU A 226 -21.05 -8.59 -13.63
N LEU A 227 -20.58 -9.68 -14.25
CA LEU A 227 -20.53 -9.83 -15.71
C LEU A 227 -21.91 -10.06 -16.34
N ALA A 228 -22.87 -10.60 -15.59
CA ALA A 228 -24.26 -10.76 -16.06
C ALA A 228 -24.98 -9.41 -16.24
N GLY A 229 -24.47 -8.34 -15.64
CA GLY A 229 -24.94 -6.99 -15.85
C GLY A 229 -26.41 -6.78 -15.48
N THR A 230 -27.11 -5.96 -16.27
CA THR A 230 -28.53 -5.61 -16.05
C THR A 230 -29.47 -6.80 -16.14
N THR A 231 -29.11 -7.86 -16.84
CA THR A 231 -29.93 -9.09 -16.98
C THR A 231 -29.69 -10.08 -15.85
N GLY A 232 -28.66 -9.87 -15.03
CA GLY A 232 -28.30 -10.70 -13.89
C GLY A 232 -28.87 -10.23 -12.55
N PRO A 233 -28.53 -10.90 -11.45
CA PRO A 233 -29.12 -10.64 -10.14
C PRO A 233 -28.75 -9.25 -9.58
N ARG A 234 -27.68 -8.62 -10.09
CA ARG A 234 -27.27 -7.28 -9.66
C ARG A 234 -28.08 -6.17 -10.32
N GLY A 235 -28.78 -6.43 -11.44
CA GLY A 235 -29.64 -5.48 -12.15
C GLY A 235 -28.90 -4.21 -12.63
N THR A 236 -27.56 -4.27 -12.76
CA THR A 236 -26.73 -3.13 -13.17
C THR A 236 -25.46 -3.60 -13.86
N ASP A 237 -24.96 -2.80 -14.80
CA ASP A 237 -23.71 -3.10 -15.51
C ASP A 237 -22.51 -2.64 -14.69
N PHE A 238 -21.48 -3.48 -14.65
CA PHE A 238 -20.20 -3.20 -14.01
C PHE A 238 -19.09 -3.10 -15.05
N ASN A 239 -18.12 -2.23 -14.81
CA ASN A 239 -16.92 -2.06 -15.63
C ASN A 239 -15.70 -2.64 -14.93
N MET A 240 -14.98 -3.52 -15.62
CA MET A 240 -13.68 -3.97 -15.16
C MET A 240 -12.61 -2.90 -15.43
N ARG A 241 -11.81 -2.61 -14.42
CA ARG A 241 -10.69 -1.68 -14.47
C ARG A 241 -9.48 -2.32 -13.78
N TRP A 242 -8.56 -2.86 -14.54
CA TRP A 242 -7.37 -3.54 -14.03
C TRP A 242 -6.11 -2.86 -14.56
N ILE A 243 -5.25 -2.34 -13.66
CA ILE A 243 -3.99 -1.66 -13.99
C ILE A 243 -2.80 -2.58 -13.72
N ALA A 244 -2.96 -3.57 -12.86
CA ALA A 244 -1.90 -4.48 -12.39
C ALA A 244 -0.79 -3.74 -11.58
N SER A 245 -1.18 -2.69 -10.87
CA SER A 245 -0.40 -1.98 -9.87
C SER A 245 -1.36 -1.62 -8.75
N MET A 246 -1.11 -2.11 -7.53
CA MET A 246 -2.04 -1.94 -6.42
C MET A 246 -2.21 -0.47 -6.05
N VAL A 247 -1.13 0.31 -6.05
CA VAL A 247 -1.19 1.76 -5.78
C VAL A 247 -2.11 2.49 -6.76
N ALA A 248 -2.06 2.14 -8.05
CA ALA A 248 -2.88 2.77 -9.09
C ALA A 248 -4.35 2.33 -9.02
N ASP A 249 -4.61 1.05 -8.79
CA ASP A 249 -5.95 0.52 -8.62
C ASP A 249 -6.63 1.10 -7.36
N VAL A 250 -5.93 1.14 -6.23
CA VAL A 250 -6.44 1.73 -4.98
C VAL A 250 -6.66 3.23 -5.12
N HIS A 251 -5.76 3.94 -5.80
CA HIS A 251 -5.93 5.39 -6.03
C HIS A 251 -7.19 5.69 -6.85
N ARG A 252 -7.47 4.89 -7.88
CA ARG A 252 -8.73 5.01 -8.62
C ARG A 252 -9.94 4.78 -7.71
N ILE A 253 -9.90 3.75 -6.84
CA ILE A 253 -10.98 3.42 -5.91
C ILE A 253 -11.22 4.55 -4.91
N LEU A 254 -10.17 5.18 -4.37
CA LEU A 254 -10.28 6.34 -3.49
C LEU A 254 -11.01 7.53 -4.16
N ASN A 255 -10.87 7.67 -5.48
CA ASN A 255 -11.48 8.78 -6.22
C ASN A 255 -12.87 8.48 -6.79
N ARG A 256 -13.17 7.21 -7.12
CA ARG A 256 -14.38 6.86 -7.89
C ARG A 256 -15.21 5.75 -7.26
N GLY A 257 -14.70 5.10 -6.24
CA GLY A 257 -15.23 3.82 -5.78
C GLY A 257 -14.72 2.68 -6.65
N GLY A 258 -15.03 1.46 -6.23
CA GLY A 258 -14.59 0.23 -6.87
C GLY A 258 -14.28 -0.84 -5.84
N ILE A 259 -14.05 -2.05 -6.32
CA ILE A 259 -13.48 -3.14 -5.53
C ILE A 259 -12.23 -3.66 -6.24
N PHE A 260 -11.12 -3.75 -5.50
CA PHE A 260 -9.91 -4.45 -5.92
C PHE A 260 -9.87 -5.83 -5.29
N MET A 261 -9.55 -6.83 -6.10
CA MET A 261 -9.51 -8.23 -5.65
C MET A 261 -8.24 -8.92 -6.13
N TYR A 262 -7.55 -9.52 -5.18
CA TYR A 262 -6.49 -10.49 -5.44
C TYR A 262 -6.73 -11.73 -4.56
N PRO A 263 -7.68 -12.60 -4.98
CA PRO A 263 -8.08 -13.75 -4.18
C PRO A 263 -7.01 -14.84 -4.14
N ALA A 264 -7.11 -15.72 -3.14
CA ALA A 264 -6.48 -17.03 -3.22
C ALA A 264 -7.06 -17.82 -4.40
N ASP A 265 -6.25 -18.63 -5.02
CA ASP A 265 -6.66 -19.43 -6.17
C ASP A 265 -6.10 -20.88 -6.09
N LEU A 266 -6.68 -21.76 -6.91
CA LEU A 266 -6.31 -23.17 -6.98
C LEU A 266 -5.08 -23.43 -7.87
N LYS A 267 -4.49 -22.41 -8.47
CA LYS A 267 -3.29 -22.55 -9.32
C LYS A 267 -2.07 -22.97 -8.49
N ASP A 268 -1.99 -22.44 -7.27
CA ASP A 268 -0.95 -22.78 -6.29
C ASP A 268 -1.58 -22.85 -4.90
N PRO A 269 -2.15 -24.00 -4.52
CA PRO A 269 -2.81 -24.17 -3.22
C PRO A 269 -1.89 -23.98 -2.00
N SER A 270 -0.57 -24.03 -2.20
CA SER A 270 0.42 -23.80 -1.13
C SER A 270 0.53 -22.32 -0.75
N LYS A 271 0.07 -21.41 -1.62
CA LYS A 271 0.11 -19.96 -1.40
C LYS A 271 -1.26 -19.45 -0.96
N PRO A 272 -1.38 -18.92 0.26
CA PRO A 272 -2.67 -18.42 0.77
C PRO A 272 -3.18 -17.20 0.02
N GLY A 273 -2.32 -16.50 -0.72
CA GLY A 273 -2.63 -15.30 -1.51
C GLY A 273 -1.42 -14.87 -2.33
N ARG A 274 -1.53 -13.72 -2.97
CA ARG A 274 -0.46 -13.15 -3.82
C ARG A 274 0.23 -11.96 -3.17
N LEU A 275 -0.55 -11.12 -2.47
CA LEU A 275 -0.07 -9.88 -1.87
C LEU A 275 0.50 -10.14 -0.47
N ARG A 276 1.44 -9.31 -0.04
CA ARG A 276 2.09 -9.42 1.26
C ARG A 276 1.29 -8.68 2.31
N LEU A 277 1.05 -9.34 3.45
CA LEU A 277 0.25 -8.76 4.53
C LEU A 277 0.86 -7.46 5.05
N MET A 278 2.17 -7.47 5.35
CA MET A 278 2.85 -6.37 6.02
C MET A 278 3.11 -5.18 5.10
N TYR A 279 3.53 -5.42 3.86
CA TYR A 279 4.02 -4.38 2.96
C TYR A 279 2.94 -3.74 2.11
N GLU A 280 1.88 -4.50 1.77
CA GLU A 280 0.84 -4.09 0.82
C GLU A 280 -0.55 -4.11 1.48
N ALA A 281 -1.01 -5.26 1.98
CA ALA A 281 -2.40 -5.43 2.42
C ALA A 281 -2.74 -4.58 3.65
N ASN A 282 -1.90 -4.55 4.69
CA ASN A 282 -2.11 -3.76 5.89
C ASN A 282 -2.14 -2.25 5.61
N PRO A 283 -1.11 -1.63 4.98
CA PRO A 283 -1.15 -0.19 4.71
C PRO A 283 -2.32 0.21 3.80
N MET A 284 -2.60 -0.54 2.74
CA MET A 284 -3.71 -0.22 1.85
C MET A 284 -5.07 -0.42 2.50
N SER A 285 -5.23 -1.43 3.35
CA SER A 285 -6.46 -1.64 4.13
C SER A 285 -6.70 -0.50 5.12
N PHE A 286 -5.65 -0.02 5.79
CA PHE A 286 -5.77 1.10 6.70
C PHE A 286 -6.22 2.37 5.97
N ILE A 287 -5.62 2.68 4.82
CA ILE A 287 -6.02 3.81 3.97
C ILE A 287 -7.48 3.66 3.51
N VAL A 288 -7.85 2.49 2.99
CA VAL A 288 -9.21 2.23 2.46
C VAL A 288 -10.26 2.37 3.56
N GLU A 289 -10.03 1.83 4.75
CA GLU A 289 -10.97 1.93 5.86
C GLU A 289 -11.06 3.36 6.41
N GLN A 290 -9.95 4.10 6.49
CA GLN A 290 -9.95 5.51 6.86
C GLN A 290 -10.70 6.40 5.85
N ALA A 291 -10.85 5.93 4.61
CA ALA A 291 -11.67 6.57 3.58
C ALA A 291 -13.13 6.04 3.54
N GLY A 292 -13.57 5.27 4.54
CA GLY A 292 -14.94 4.75 4.63
C GLY A 292 -15.22 3.48 3.80
N GLY A 293 -14.18 2.86 3.23
CA GLY A 293 -14.25 1.58 2.56
C GLY A 293 -14.16 0.39 3.53
N MET A 294 -13.88 -0.79 3.00
CA MET A 294 -13.71 -2.05 3.74
C MET A 294 -12.59 -2.87 3.12
N ALA A 295 -11.92 -3.71 3.93
CA ALA A 295 -10.87 -4.60 3.48
C ALA A 295 -10.90 -5.95 4.21
N THR A 296 -10.97 -7.06 3.45
CA THR A 296 -10.99 -8.43 4.00
C THR A 296 -10.10 -9.39 3.23
N ASP A 297 -9.75 -10.53 3.86
CA ASP A 297 -9.12 -11.66 3.20
C ASP A 297 -10.15 -12.63 2.54
N GLY A 298 -11.40 -12.20 2.48
CA GLY A 298 -12.57 -12.98 2.10
C GLY A 298 -13.37 -13.49 3.31
N LYS A 299 -12.77 -13.56 4.49
CA LYS A 299 -13.41 -14.06 5.72
C LYS A 299 -13.24 -13.11 6.90
N ARG A 300 -12.03 -12.56 7.08
CA ARG A 300 -11.65 -11.71 8.22
C ARG A 300 -11.25 -10.33 7.72
N ARG A 301 -11.41 -9.34 8.56
CA ARG A 301 -10.86 -8.01 8.33
C ARG A 301 -9.33 -8.08 8.27
N ILE A 302 -8.71 -7.51 7.25
CA ILE A 302 -7.25 -7.56 7.06
C ILE A 302 -6.50 -6.98 8.27
N LEU A 303 -6.94 -5.85 8.79
CA LEU A 303 -6.26 -5.16 9.89
C LEU A 303 -6.28 -5.94 11.22
N ASP A 304 -7.13 -6.98 11.36
CA ASP A 304 -7.20 -7.83 12.55
C ASP A 304 -6.34 -9.11 12.43
N ILE A 305 -5.74 -9.35 11.28
CA ILE A 305 -4.88 -10.51 11.07
C ILE A 305 -3.59 -10.33 11.86
N GLN A 306 -3.30 -11.30 12.76
CA GLN A 306 -2.00 -11.38 13.42
C GLN A 306 -0.97 -11.92 12.42
N PRO A 307 0.07 -11.14 12.05
CA PRO A 307 1.13 -11.65 11.20
C PRO A 307 1.93 -12.75 11.90
N GLU A 308 2.27 -13.79 11.16
CA GLU A 308 3.12 -14.90 11.64
C GLU A 308 4.53 -14.84 11.07
N LYS A 309 4.71 -14.16 9.95
CA LYS A 309 5.97 -13.98 9.24
C LYS A 309 6.01 -12.62 8.56
N LEU A 310 7.21 -12.07 8.40
CA LEU A 310 7.44 -10.78 7.75
C LEU A 310 6.90 -10.74 6.31
N HIS A 311 7.13 -11.81 5.55
CA HIS A 311 6.71 -11.94 4.14
C HIS A 311 5.43 -12.78 3.96
N GLN A 312 4.57 -12.84 4.98
CA GLN A 312 3.29 -13.54 4.91
C GLN A 312 2.42 -13.00 3.78
N ARG A 313 1.87 -13.89 2.97
CA ARG A 313 0.92 -13.54 1.89
C ARG A 313 -0.52 -13.77 2.34
N VAL A 314 -1.43 -12.95 1.80
CA VAL A 314 -2.87 -13.03 2.07
C VAL A 314 -3.67 -12.77 0.80
N PRO A 315 -4.91 -13.31 0.70
CA PRO A 315 -5.87 -12.81 -0.28
C PRO A 315 -6.35 -11.42 0.12
N VAL A 316 -6.74 -10.61 -0.86
CA VAL A 316 -7.17 -9.24 -0.60
C VAL A 316 -8.44 -8.92 -1.39
N PHE A 317 -9.43 -8.39 -0.68
CA PHE A 317 -10.64 -7.78 -1.20
C PHE A 317 -10.79 -6.42 -0.50
N LEU A 318 -10.67 -5.32 -1.23
CA LEU A 318 -10.78 -3.99 -0.62
C LEU A 318 -11.44 -2.97 -1.55
N GLY A 319 -12.07 -1.96 -0.97
CA GLY A 319 -12.70 -0.86 -1.69
C GLY A 319 -14.06 -0.48 -1.13
N SER A 320 -15.03 -0.25 -2.03
CA SER A 320 -16.40 0.12 -1.68
C SER A 320 -17.04 -0.95 -0.78
N ARG A 321 -17.45 -0.53 0.42
CA ARG A 321 -17.82 -1.47 1.50
C ARG A 321 -18.96 -2.42 1.17
N ASP A 322 -19.97 -1.95 0.39
CA ASP A 322 -21.12 -2.80 0.04
C ASP A 322 -20.68 -3.98 -0.85
N GLU A 323 -19.72 -3.77 -1.74
CA GLU A 323 -19.16 -4.80 -2.61
C GLU A 323 -18.25 -5.76 -1.84
N VAL A 324 -17.38 -5.23 -0.98
CA VAL A 324 -16.49 -6.06 -0.14
C VAL A 324 -17.32 -6.90 0.84
N ALA A 325 -18.33 -6.32 1.48
CA ALA A 325 -19.24 -7.04 2.36
C ALA A 325 -19.96 -8.18 1.64
N LEU A 326 -20.43 -7.94 0.40
CA LEU A 326 -21.13 -8.94 -0.39
C LEU A 326 -20.22 -10.13 -0.76
N VAL A 327 -19.02 -9.88 -1.31
CA VAL A 327 -18.12 -10.98 -1.67
C VAL A 327 -17.66 -11.75 -0.43
N THR A 328 -17.50 -11.06 0.71
CA THR A 328 -17.18 -11.70 2.00
C THR A 328 -18.31 -12.61 2.46
N SER A 329 -19.59 -12.21 2.32
CA SER A 329 -20.72 -13.07 2.68
C SER A 329 -20.74 -14.37 1.86
N TYR A 330 -20.38 -14.31 0.56
CA TYR A 330 -20.30 -15.51 -0.28
C TYR A 330 -19.22 -16.50 0.19
N HIS A 331 -18.13 -16.02 0.75
CA HIS A 331 -17.11 -16.88 1.35
C HIS A 331 -17.58 -17.52 2.66
N GLN A 332 -18.49 -16.88 3.38
CA GLN A 332 -19.07 -17.42 4.62
C GLN A 332 -20.17 -18.45 4.35
N GLU A 333 -20.96 -18.30 3.28
CA GLU A 333 -21.98 -19.26 2.86
C GLU A 333 -21.38 -20.60 2.40
N SER A 334 -20.12 -20.59 2.00
CA SER A 334 -19.43 -21.75 1.39
C SER A 334 -18.69 -22.64 2.41
N VAL A 335 -18.91 -22.44 3.71
CA VAL A 335 -18.28 -23.20 4.82
C VAL A 335 -19.19 -24.28 5.33
#